data_b28e2f9d01d207de5eda1be5071a4763
#
_entry.id   b28e2f9d01d207de5eda1be5071a4763
#
_cell.length_a   1.000
_cell.length_b   1.000
_cell.length_c   1.000
_cell.angle_alpha   90.00
_cell.angle_beta   90.00
_cell.angle_gamma   90.00
#
_symmetry.space_group_name_H-M   'P 1'
#
loop_
_entity.id
_entity.type
_entity.pdbx_description
1 polymer ?
#
loop_
_entity_poly.entity_id
_entity_poly.type
_entity_poly.pdbx_seq_one_letter_code
_entity_poly.pdbx_strand_id
1 'polypeptide(L)'
;MKRIFSIVFLAFCAAFAFSSCETMDPEKDFSGTIYGFWVVDKLVVDASVTINGTTTSNTSTIDFTKEYCRLNLDTSHIATLWFNLEFPDAEAFTYNESAKRIEFKKGLDKGDNGKAIVLLGVYDVQLDGDNLVLSQPEASVGIGGYGASERSTYYLHRAPKSEKPKETNQ
;
A
#
# COMPACT_ATOMS: atom_id res chain seq x y z
N MET A 1 23.63 47.42 13.73
CA MET A 1 22.30 46.78 13.53
C MET A 1 22.24 45.70 12.43
N LYS A 2 23.17 45.69 11.43
CA LYS A 2 23.13 44.66 10.34
C LYS A 2 23.58 43.23 10.73
N ARG A 3 24.33 43.07 11.84
CA ARG A 3 24.84 41.74 12.26
C ARG A 3 23.87 40.90 13.11
N ILE A 4 22.88 41.52 13.71
CA ILE A 4 21.89 40.81 14.56
C ILE A 4 20.83 40.12 13.69
N PHE A 5 20.46 40.68 12.54
CA PHE A 5 19.51 40.09 11.61
C PHE A 5 20.02 38.80 10.96
N SER A 6 21.34 38.66 10.72
CA SER A 6 21.93 37.45 10.15
C SER A 6 21.88 36.24 11.11
N ILE A 7 22.03 36.48 12.41
CA ILE A 7 22.04 35.41 13.41
C ILE A 7 20.60 34.87 13.64
N VAL A 8 19.62 35.78 13.64
CA VAL A 8 18.20 35.38 13.80
C VAL A 8 17.71 34.60 12.57
N PHE A 9 18.15 34.94 11.38
CA PHE A 9 17.78 34.25 10.14
C PHE A 9 18.42 32.86 10.06
N LEU A 10 19.67 32.70 10.51
CA LEU A 10 20.34 31.39 10.60
C LEU A 10 19.67 30.45 11.64
N ALA A 11 19.26 31.01 12.79
CA ALA A 11 18.54 30.24 13.81
C ALA A 11 17.15 29.81 13.33
N PHE A 12 16.48 30.61 12.51
CA PHE A 12 15.17 30.27 11.96
C PHE A 12 15.24 29.19 10.86
N CYS A 13 16.29 29.23 10.02
CA CYS A 13 16.55 28.19 9.02
C CYS A 13 16.95 26.86 9.65
N ALA A 14 17.64 26.85 10.79
CA ALA A 14 18.00 25.64 11.51
C ALA A 14 16.77 24.97 12.17
N ALA A 15 15.74 25.74 12.54
CA ALA A 15 14.51 25.20 13.13
C ALA A 15 13.62 24.49 12.11
N PHE A 16 13.72 24.79 10.81
CA PHE A 16 12.97 24.10 9.75
C PHE A 16 13.70 22.90 9.16
N ALA A 17 14.99 22.72 9.45
CA ALA A 17 15.75 21.56 8.97
C ALA A 17 15.52 20.29 9.82
N PHE A 18 14.77 20.38 10.92
CA PHE A 18 14.43 19.26 11.80
C PHE A 18 12.95 18.87 11.78
N SER A 19 12.14 19.39 10.82
CA SER A 19 10.91 18.68 10.48
C SER A 19 11.30 17.44 9.67
N SER A 20 11.94 16.52 10.39
CA SER A 20 12.36 15.22 9.95
C SER A 20 11.16 14.47 9.37
N CYS A 21 11.36 13.80 8.27
CA CYS A 21 10.74 12.51 8.07
C CYS A 21 10.62 11.84 9.44
N GLU A 22 9.42 11.63 9.96
CA GLU A 22 9.21 10.66 11.03
C GLU A 22 9.63 9.32 10.41
N THR A 23 10.92 9.01 10.55
CA THR A 23 11.40 7.66 10.35
C THR A 23 10.56 6.81 11.25
N MET A 24 9.84 5.86 10.68
CA MET A 24 9.03 4.90 11.39
C MET A 24 9.78 4.46 12.64
N ASP A 25 9.26 4.86 13.81
CA ASP A 25 9.83 4.44 15.09
C ASP A 25 9.63 2.92 15.17
N PRO A 26 10.71 2.10 15.11
CA PRO A 26 10.59 0.65 15.12
C PRO A 26 10.07 0.13 16.49
N GLU A 27 10.02 1.00 17.52
CA GLU A 27 9.47 0.67 18.83
C GLU A 27 7.97 0.94 18.94
N LYS A 28 7.38 1.71 17.99
CA LYS A 28 5.96 2.00 18.02
C LYS A 28 5.15 0.73 17.76
N ASP A 29 4.31 0.38 18.70
CA ASP A 29 3.39 -0.76 18.55
C ASP A 29 2.18 -0.34 17.71
N PHE A 30 2.10 -0.88 16.49
CA PHE A 30 0.97 -0.67 15.57
C PHE A 30 -0.03 -1.82 15.60
N SER A 31 0.04 -2.72 16.61
CA SER A 31 -0.91 -3.82 16.72
C SER A 31 -2.36 -3.31 16.73
N GLY A 32 -3.24 -4.01 16.02
CA GLY A 32 -4.65 -3.63 15.90
C GLY A 32 -4.93 -2.42 15.00
N THR A 33 -3.93 -1.91 14.27
CA THR A 33 -4.11 -0.82 13.29
C THR A 33 -3.64 -1.24 11.90
N ILE A 34 -4.08 -0.52 10.85
CA ILE A 34 -3.57 -0.75 9.49
C ILE A 34 -2.16 -0.21 9.29
N TYR A 35 -1.72 0.69 10.17
CA TYR A 35 -0.41 1.33 10.06
C TYR A 35 0.71 0.36 10.37
N GLY A 36 1.85 0.55 9.71
CA GLY A 36 3.03 -0.26 9.92
C GLY A 36 3.54 -0.93 8.64
N PHE A 37 4.45 -1.89 8.84
CA PHE A 37 5.19 -2.54 7.78
C PHE A 37 4.62 -3.93 7.53
N TRP A 38 4.20 -4.19 6.28
CA TRP A 38 3.48 -5.37 5.86
C TRP A 38 4.27 -6.15 4.80
N VAL A 39 4.27 -7.46 4.91
CA VAL A 39 4.72 -8.39 3.86
C VAL A 39 3.53 -8.69 2.97
N VAL A 40 3.66 -8.54 1.67
CA VAL A 40 2.63 -8.96 0.73
C VAL A 40 2.85 -10.44 0.39
N ASP A 41 1.89 -11.29 0.73
CA ASP A 41 1.98 -12.74 0.51
C ASP A 41 1.48 -13.13 -0.88
N LYS A 42 0.30 -12.65 -1.25
CA LYS A 42 -0.34 -13.01 -2.52
C LYS A 42 -1.38 -12.00 -2.95
N LEU A 43 -1.64 -12.00 -4.26
CA LEU A 43 -2.81 -11.41 -4.90
C LEU A 43 -3.70 -12.52 -5.43
N VAL A 44 -4.98 -12.47 -5.11
CA VAL A 44 -6.03 -13.30 -5.71
C VAL A 44 -6.88 -12.43 -6.60
N VAL A 45 -7.07 -12.85 -7.85
CA VAL A 45 -7.94 -12.19 -8.82
C VAL A 45 -9.08 -13.14 -9.18
N ASP A 46 -10.29 -12.77 -8.78
CA ASP A 46 -11.52 -13.44 -9.18
C ASP A 46 -12.12 -12.71 -10.35
N ALA A 47 -12.27 -13.37 -11.48
CA ALA A 47 -12.88 -12.81 -12.68
C ALA A 47 -14.05 -13.69 -13.15
N SER A 48 -15.10 -13.08 -13.66
CA SER A 48 -16.20 -13.80 -14.29
C SER A 48 -16.65 -13.15 -15.60
N VAL A 49 -17.13 -13.96 -16.50
CA VAL A 49 -17.73 -13.52 -17.77
C VAL A 49 -19.09 -14.18 -17.92
N THR A 50 -20.11 -13.40 -18.20
CA THR A 50 -21.47 -13.85 -18.46
C THR A 50 -21.81 -13.61 -19.94
N ILE A 51 -22.21 -14.66 -20.64
CA ILE A 51 -22.63 -14.59 -22.05
C ILE A 51 -24.01 -15.26 -22.16
N ASN A 52 -25.00 -14.52 -22.60
CA ASN A 52 -26.38 -14.99 -22.76
C ASN A 52 -26.91 -15.75 -21.53
N GLY A 53 -26.61 -15.24 -20.32
CA GLY A 53 -27.06 -15.83 -19.06
C GLY A 53 -26.22 -17.00 -18.55
N THR A 54 -25.19 -17.41 -19.27
CA THR A 54 -24.22 -18.41 -18.79
C THR A 54 -22.99 -17.72 -18.24
N THR A 55 -22.67 -17.95 -16.95
CA THR A 55 -21.51 -17.37 -16.28
C THR A 55 -20.38 -18.38 -16.18
N THR A 56 -19.18 -17.97 -16.58
CA THR A 56 -17.92 -18.70 -16.38
C THR A 56 -17.04 -17.87 -15.46
N SER A 57 -16.53 -18.46 -14.39
CA SER A 57 -15.66 -17.80 -13.42
C SER A 57 -14.28 -18.45 -13.41
N ASN A 58 -13.26 -17.63 -13.16
CA ASN A 58 -11.88 -18.07 -13.00
C ASN A 58 -11.24 -17.33 -11.82
N THR A 59 -10.47 -18.06 -11.02
CA THR A 59 -9.66 -17.49 -9.95
C THR A 59 -8.19 -17.74 -10.27
N SER A 60 -7.40 -16.68 -10.25
CA SER A 60 -5.94 -16.77 -10.38
C SER A 60 -5.25 -16.24 -9.12
N THR A 61 -4.09 -16.80 -8.80
CA THR A 61 -3.30 -16.42 -7.64
C THR A 61 -1.87 -16.10 -8.07
N ILE A 62 -1.38 -14.93 -7.68
CA ILE A 62 0.02 -14.53 -7.80
C ILE A 62 0.63 -14.60 -6.41
N ASP A 63 1.61 -15.46 -6.23
CA ASP A 63 2.33 -15.68 -4.97
C ASP A 63 3.59 -14.80 -4.93
N PHE A 64 3.74 -13.99 -3.88
CA PHE A 64 4.87 -13.09 -3.65
C PHE A 64 5.79 -13.56 -2.51
N THR A 65 5.58 -14.75 -1.95
CA THR A 65 6.35 -15.23 -0.79
C THR A 65 7.84 -15.43 -1.06
N LYS A 66 8.23 -15.53 -2.33
CA LYS A 66 9.64 -15.65 -2.76
C LYS A 66 10.27 -14.31 -3.12
N GLU A 67 9.49 -13.25 -3.26
CA GLU A 67 9.92 -11.90 -3.58
C GLU A 67 10.04 -11.06 -2.30
N TYR A 68 10.90 -10.06 -2.33
CA TYR A 68 10.87 -9.01 -1.34
C TYR A 68 9.75 -8.03 -1.71
N CYS A 69 8.53 -8.29 -1.27
CA CYS A 69 7.39 -7.42 -1.51
C CYS A 69 6.86 -6.88 -0.18
N ARG A 70 6.97 -5.56 0.01
CA ARG A 70 6.66 -4.89 1.28
C ARG A 70 5.83 -3.64 1.05
N LEU A 71 4.82 -3.46 1.89
CA LEU A 71 3.99 -2.26 1.92
C LEU A 71 4.11 -1.61 3.30
N ASN A 72 4.50 -0.36 3.35
CA ASN A 72 4.41 0.45 4.56
C ASN A 72 3.21 1.39 4.46
N LEU A 73 2.36 1.40 5.45
CA LEU A 73 1.29 2.38 5.63
C LEU A 73 1.64 3.23 6.84
N ASP A 74 2.12 4.44 6.63
CA ASP A 74 2.52 5.30 7.74
C ASP A 74 1.38 6.17 8.28
N THR A 75 1.57 6.74 9.46
CA THR A 75 0.57 7.60 10.13
C THR A 75 0.42 8.97 9.48
N SER A 76 1.35 9.37 8.60
CA SER A 76 1.24 10.59 7.77
C SER A 76 0.39 10.35 6.52
N HIS A 77 -0.20 9.15 6.39
CA HIS A 77 -0.97 8.72 5.23
C HIS A 77 -0.16 8.64 3.93
N ILE A 78 1.10 8.26 4.05
CA ILE A 78 1.96 7.88 2.91
C ILE A 78 2.08 6.36 2.90
N ALA A 79 1.77 5.76 1.77
CA ALA A 79 2.01 4.35 1.49
C ALA A 79 3.30 4.23 0.69
N THR A 80 4.19 3.32 1.09
CA THR A 80 5.43 3.04 0.36
C THR A 80 5.48 1.56 0.02
N LEU A 81 5.69 1.26 -1.26
CA LEU A 81 5.75 -0.10 -1.80
C LEU A 81 7.16 -0.42 -2.29
N TRP A 82 7.74 -1.50 -1.78
CA TRP A 82 9.00 -2.08 -2.24
C TRP A 82 8.73 -3.39 -2.97
N PHE A 83 9.42 -3.59 -4.07
CA PHE A 83 9.42 -4.85 -4.79
C PHE A 83 10.85 -5.23 -5.21
N ASN A 84 11.37 -6.34 -4.66
CA ASN A 84 12.74 -6.82 -4.89
C ASN A 84 13.81 -5.73 -4.64
N LEU A 85 14.64 -5.45 -5.64
CA LEU A 85 15.73 -4.46 -5.58
C LEU A 85 15.37 -3.13 -6.23
N GLU A 86 14.11 -2.95 -6.64
CA GLU A 86 13.66 -1.70 -7.24
C GLU A 86 13.57 -0.57 -6.22
N PHE A 87 13.68 0.67 -6.71
CA PHE A 87 13.39 1.84 -5.90
C PHE A 87 11.93 1.79 -5.44
N PRO A 88 11.64 2.14 -4.17
CA PRO A 88 10.26 2.13 -3.70
C PRO A 88 9.42 3.20 -4.41
N ASP A 89 8.14 2.88 -4.58
CA ASP A 89 7.11 3.86 -4.89
C ASP A 89 6.49 4.36 -3.60
N ALA A 90 6.22 5.67 -3.53
CA ALA A 90 5.54 6.28 -2.38
C ALA A 90 4.44 7.22 -2.86
N GLU A 91 3.21 7.01 -2.34
CA GLU A 91 2.04 7.81 -2.67
C GLU A 91 1.14 8.01 -1.46
N ALA A 92 0.41 9.13 -1.48
CA ALA A 92 -0.57 9.42 -0.45
C ALA A 92 -1.77 8.48 -0.55
N PHE A 93 -2.27 8.03 0.61
CA PHE A 93 -3.53 7.30 0.72
C PHE A 93 -4.50 8.01 1.66
N THR A 94 -5.77 7.65 1.59
CA THR A 94 -6.77 8.03 2.58
C THR A 94 -7.33 6.78 3.25
N TYR A 95 -7.59 6.83 4.56
CA TYR A 95 -8.20 5.74 5.30
C TYR A 95 -9.42 6.23 6.07
N ASN A 96 -10.55 5.59 5.83
CA ASN A 96 -11.78 5.80 6.58
C ASN A 96 -11.97 4.61 7.54
N GLU A 97 -11.66 4.84 8.81
CA GLU A 97 -11.73 3.81 9.83
C GLU A 97 -13.16 3.29 10.07
N SER A 98 -14.15 4.19 10.04
CA SER A 98 -15.56 3.81 10.26
C SER A 98 -16.11 2.95 9.13
N ALA A 99 -15.71 3.24 7.88
CA ALA A 99 -16.11 2.47 6.71
C ALA A 99 -15.18 1.26 6.45
N LYS A 100 -14.05 1.15 7.17
CA LYS A 100 -12.99 0.16 6.91
C LYS A 100 -12.55 0.18 5.45
N ARG A 101 -12.22 1.38 4.92
CA ARG A 101 -11.82 1.58 3.52
C ARG A 101 -10.55 2.39 3.40
N ILE A 102 -9.66 1.94 2.53
CA ILE A 102 -8.45 2.64 2.12
C ILE A 102 -8.53 2.99 0.63
N GLU A 103 -8.04 4.18 0.25
CA GLU A 103 -8.00 4.62 -1.16
C GLU A 103 -6.60 5.08 -1.53
N PHE A 104 -6.08 4.53 -2.64
CA PHE A 104 -4.84 4.93 -3.30
C PHE A 104 -5.20 5.67 -4.60
N LYS A 105 -5.12 7.01 -4.61
CA LYS A 105 -5.63 7.83 -5.72
C LYS A 105 -4.76 7.79 -6.97
N LYS A 106 -3.43 7.77 -6.80
CA LYS A 106 -2.47 7.77 -7.91
C LYS A 106 -1.92 6.38 -8.21
N GLY A 107 -2.14 5.45 -7.30
CA GLY A 107 -1.65 4.10 -7.43
C GLY A 107 -0.17 3.93 -7.08
N LEU A 108 0.13 2.75 -6.57
CA LEU A 108 1.47 2.21 -6.36
C LEU A 108 1.59 1.04 -7.33
N ASP A 109 2.58 1.07 -8.21
CA ASP A 109 2.77 0.04 -9.24
C ASP A 109 4.22 -0.43 -9.23
N LYS A 110 4.41 -1.70 -8.89
CA LYS A 110 5.71 -2.37 -8.91
C LYS A 110 5.59 -3.76 -9.48
N GLY A 111 6.57 -4.15 -10.26
CA GLY A 111 6.58 -5.51 -10.81
C GLY A 111 7.87 -5.85 -11.53
N ASP A 112 8.18 -7.15 -11.50
CA ASP A 112 9.33 -7.74 -12.18
C ASP A 112 9.01 -9.20 -12.54
N ASN A 113 9.61 -9.70 -13.62
CA ASN A 113 9.54 -11.12 -14.04
C ASN A 113 8.11 -11.66 -14.20
N GLY A 114 7.18 -10.82 -14.71
CA GLY A 114 5.80 -11.22 -14.96
C GLY A 114 4.90 -11.23 -13.74
N LYS A 115 5.39 -10.76 -12.58
CA LYS A 115 4.59 -10.49 -11.39
C LYS A 115 4.51 -8.99 -11.17
N ALA A 116 3.32 -8.49 -10.91
CA ALA A 116 3.09 -7.09 -10.61
C ALA A 116 2.13 -6.95 -9.41
N ILE A 117 2.35 -5.89 -8.64
CA ILE A 117 1.44 -5.43 -7.60
C ILE A 117 1.00 -4.02 -7.97
N VAL A 118 -0.30 -3.80 -8.06
CA VAL A 118 -0.90 -2.52 -8.41
C VAL A 118 -1.95 -2.17 -7.35
N LEU A 119 -1.66 -1.18 -6.53
CA LEU A 119 -2.60 -0.67 -5.54
C LEU A 119 -3.16 0.66 -6.04
N LEU A 120 -4.33 0.62 -6.68
CA LEU A 120 -5.02 1.79 -7.22
C LEU A 120 -6.52 1.72 -6.88
N GLY A 121 -7.09 2.84 -6.48
CA GLY A 121 -8.50 2.96 -6.15
C GLY A 121 -8.84 2.58 -4.72
N VAL A 122 -10.07 2.14 -4.48
CA VAL A 122 -10.64 1.88 -3.16
C VAL A 122 -10.56 0.39 -2.83
N TYR A 123 -10.18 0.09 -1.58
CA TYR A 123 -10.17 -1.27 -1.03
C TYR A 123 -10.93 -1.31 0.28
N ASP A 124 -11.76 -2.33 0.46
CA ASP A 124 -12.28 -2.73 1.75
C ASP A 124 -11.14 -3.36 2.57
N VAL A 125 -11.07 -3.01 3.86
CA VAL A 125 -9.99 -3.40 4.76
C VAL A 125 -10.50 -4.38 5.79
N GLN A 126 -9.88 -5.55 5.88
CA GLN A 126 -10.07 -6.49 6.98
C GLN A 126 -8.74 -6.67 7.71
N LEU A 127 -8.75 -6.41 9.01
CA LEU A 127 -7.60 -6.57 9.89
C LEU A 127 -7.95 -7.60 10.96
N ASP A 128 -7.14 -8.66 11.05
CA ASP A 128 -7.26 -9.71 12.06
C ASP A 128 -5.87 -10.00 12.65
N GLY A 129 -5.59 -9.43 13.80
CA GLY A 129 -4.28 -9.47 14.44
C GLY A 129 -3.19 -8.92 13.52
N ASP A 130 -2.28 -9.80 13.14
CA ASP A 130 -1.17 -9.48 12.24
C ASP A 130 -1.47 -9.76 10.76
N ASN A 131 -2.72 -10.01 10.39
CA ASN A 131 -3.13 -10.22 9.01
C ASN A 131 -3.96 -9.04 8.50
N LEU A 132 -3.62 -8.55 7.31
CA LEU A 132 -4.32 -7.48 6.61
C LEU A 132 -4.80 -8.01 5.26
N VAL A 133 -6.08 -7.80 4.97
CA VAL A 133 -6.66 -8.11 3.66
C VAL A 133 -7.19 -6.82 3.04
N LEU A 134 -6.76 -6.55 1.82
CA LEU A 134 -7.22 -5.42 1.01
C LEU A 134 -7.98 -5.97 -0.20
N SER A 135 -9.30 -5.81 -0.22
CA SER A 135 -10.15 -6.30 -1.30
C SER A 135 -10.77 -5.14 -2.08
N GLN A 136 -10.57 -5.11 -3.39
CA GLN A 136 -11.32 -4.18 -4.23
C GLN A 136 -12.82 -4.54 -4.21
N PRO A 137 -13.73 -3.55 -4.21
CA PRO A 137 -15.11 -3.80 -4.56
C PRO A 137 -15.20 -4.46 -5.94
N GLU A 138 -16.12 -5.39 -6.12
CA GLU A 138 -16.30 -6.03 -7.42
C GLU A 138 -16.65 -5.01 -8.49
N ALA A 139 -15.79 -4.87 -9.49
CA ALA A 139 -16.05 -4.07 -10.66
C ALA A 139 -16.80 -4.92 -11.68
N SER A 140 -17.97 -4.46 -12.13
CA SER A 140 -18.77 -5.17 -13.11
C SER A 140 -19.20 -4.26 -14.25
N VAL A 141 -19.17 -4.78 -15.46
CA VAL A 141 -19.70 -4.14 -16.67
C VAL A 141 -20.63 -5.10 -17.40
N GLY A 142 -21.73 -4.59 -17.94
CA GLY A 142 -22.67 -5.43 -18.70
C GLY A 142 -23.37 -4.63 -19.80
N ILE A 143 -23.42 -5.21 -21.00
CA ILE A 143 -24.11 -4.65 -22.17
C ILE A 143 -24.77 -5.79 -22.95
N GLY A 144 -26.08 -5.72 -23.14
CA GLY A 144 -26.78 -6.53 -24.16
C GLY A 144 -26.60 -8.05 -24.02
N GLY A 145 -26.69 -8.62 -22.81
CA GLY A 145 -26.55 -10.06 -22.57
C GLY A 145 -25.09 -10.51 -22.33
N TYR A 146 -24.15 -9.57 -22.31
CA TYR A 146 -22.74 -9.79 -21.93
C TYR A 146 -22.45 -9.09 -20.61
N GLY A 147 -21.76 -9.75 -19.72
CA GLY A 147 -21.28 -9.18 -18.44
C GLY A 147 -19.88 -9.66 -18.15
N ALA A 148 -19.09 -8.81 -17.48
CA ALA A 148 -17.81 -9.18 -16.92
C ALA A 148 -17.69 -8.58 -15.51
N SER A 149 -17.09 -9.32 -14.59
CA SER A 149 -16.72 -8.79 -13.28
C SER A 149 -15.31 -9.21 -12.90
N GLU A 150 -14.66 -8.37 -12.10
CA GLU A 150 -13.33 -8.64 -11.57
C GLU A 150 -13.22 -8.09 -10.15
N ARG A 151 -12.52 -8.83 -9.29
CA ARG A 151 -12.16 -8.43 -7.94
C ARG A 151 -10.72 -8.84 -7.66
N SER A 152 -9.90 -7.89 -7.21
CA SER A 152 -8.54 -8.13 -6.73
C SER A 152 -8.50 -8.10 -5.21
N THR A 153 -7.85 -9.10 -4.61
CA THR A 153 -7.70 -9.22 -3.15
C THR A 153 -6.25 -9.50 -2.80
N TYR A 154 -5.63 -8.58 -2.04
CA TYR A 154 -4.28 -8.73 -1.50
C TYR A 154 -4.33 -9.29 -0.09
N TYR A 155 -3.47 -10.25 0.19
CA TYR A 155 -3.26 -10.83 1.51
C TYR A 155 -1.87 -10.46 2.01
N LEU A 156 -1.81 -9.88 3.20
CA LEU A 156 -0.58 -9.38 3.80
C LEU A 156 -0.50 -9.85 5.25
N HIS A 157 0.71 -10.01 5.74
CA HIS A 157 0.95 -10.18 7.17
C HIS A 157 1.93 -9.12 7.67
N ARG A 158 1.91 -8.85 8.98
CA ARG A 158 2.79 -7.88 9.59
C ARG A 158 4.24 -8.33 9.51
N ALA A 159 5.11 -7.47 9.03
CA ALA A 159 6.53 -7.76 9.00
C ALA A 159 7.09 -7.91 10.43
N PRO A 160 8.09 -8.80 10.64
CA PRO A 160 8.74 -8.92 11.93
C PRO A 160 9.31 -7.58 12.41
N LYS A 161 9.22 -7.29 13.72
CA LYS A 161 9.73 -6.01 14.31
C LYS A 161 11.21 -5.75 14.04
N SER A 162 12.00 -6.80 13.78
CA SER A 162 13.42 -6.71 13.41
C SER A 162 13.65 -6.36 11.95
N GLU A 163 12.63 -6.44 11.11
CA GLU A 163 12.74 -6.13 9.68
C GLU A 163 12.58 -4.63 9.47
N LYS A 164 13.66 -3.97 9.02
CA LYS A 164 13.63 -2.57 8.61
C LYS A 164 13.43 -2.47 7.11
N PRO A 165 12.79 -1.39 6.61
CA PRO A 165 12.79 -1.09 5.20
C PRO A 165 14.23 -1.11 4.66
N LYS A 166 14.44 -1.70 3.49
CA LYS A 166 15.74 -1.60 2.82
C LYS A 166 15.97 -0.14 2.45
N GLU A 167 16.99 0.48 3.05
CA GLU A 167 17.47 1.77 2.60
C GLU A 167 18.06 1.58 1.21
N THR A 168 17.51 2.25 0.21
CA THR A 168 18.14 2.35 -1.11
C THR A 168 19.36 3.23 -0.95
N ASN A 169 20.56 2.63 -0.92
CA ASN A 169 21.80 3.40 -1.01
C ASN A 169 21.77 4.17 -2.33
N GLN A 170 21.71 5.52 -2.21
CA GLN A 170 21.90 6.46 -3.31
C GLN A 170 23.33 6.42 -3.81
#